data_c934b863600eb02d6a564e1c9e607627
#
_entry.id   c934b863600eb02d6a564e1c9e607627
#
_cell.length_a   1.000
_cell.length_b   1.000
_cell.length_c   1.000
_cell.angle_alpha   90.00
_cell.angle_beta   90.00
_cell.angle_gamma   90.00
#
_symmetry.space_group_name_H-M   'P 1'
#
loop_
_entity.id
_entity.type
_entity.pdbx_description
1 polymer ?
#
loop_
_entity_poly.entity_id
_entity_poly.type
_entity_poly.pdbx_seq_one_letter_code
_entity_poly.pdbx_strand_id
1 'polypeptide(L)'
;MPHTLYESSPKEKHRGPIPRTSIAPGIVKNNCDLIRQGKVLVRIPTLDQEIWARLTATGAGNGTGHFHTPNIDDEVLVALVHSDPVDAYIIGGMWSTKVEPPVSPGPTDVPSKRIIRTGLTAQVGHQIEFDDLKQSITITSSPPGFEQKIKMDPKGISLENEAGTVKITMSNIAQTITIEALTGIELKSDGFLKLGGKVIFLEADTMCVISGKPVKIN
;
A
#
# COMPACT_ATOMS: atom_id res chain seq x y z
N MET A 1 50.26 -31.00 13.50
CA MET A 1 49.30 -32.02 13.08
C MET A 1 48.05 -31.31 12.63
N PRO A 2 47.69 -31.28 11.34
CA PRO A 2 46.44 -30.69 10.88
C PRO A 2 45.35 -31.72 10.91
N HIS A 3 44.26 -31.45 11.63
CA HIS A 3 43.04 -32.24 11.60
C HIS A 3 42.30 -31.98 10.31
N THR A 4 42.31 -32.93 9.43
CA THR A 4 41.43 -33.04 8.29
C THR A 4 40.03 -33.48 8.76
N LEU A 5 39.11 -32.49 8.90
CA LEU A 5 37.68 -32.76 9.04
C LEU A 5 37.07 -32.77 7.63
N TYR A 6 37.28 -33.81 6.87
CA TYR A 6 36.44 -34.15 5.75
C TYR A 6 35.82 -35.53 6.06
N GLU A 7 34.73 -35.51 6.82
CA GLU A 7 33.85 -36.66 6.88
C GLU A 7 33.13 -36.79 5.55
N SER A 8 33.22 -37.94 4.97
CA SER A 8 32.57 -38.34 3.73
C SER A 8 31.06 -38.06 3.81
N SER A 9 30.60 -37.27 2.88
CA SER A 9 29.19 -37.04 2.59
C SER A 9 28.39 -38.34 2.60
N PRO A 10 27.22 -38.40 3.25
CA PRO A 10 26.37 -39.60 3.21
C PRO A 10 26.01 -39.88 1.75
N LYS A 11 26.17 -41.17 1.33
CA LYS A 11 25.82 -41.67 0.03
C LYS A 11 24.52 -41.04 -0.48
N GLU A 12 24.57 -40.39 -1.65
CA GLU A 12 23.41 -39.91 -2.36
C GLU A 12 22.34 -41.00 -2.41
N LYS A 13 21.31 -40.85 -1.59
CA LYS A 13 20.07 -41.58 -1.82
C LYS A 13 19.60 -41.18 -3.20
N HIS A 14 19.35 -42.15 -4.07
CA HIS A 14 18.74 -41.98 -5.37
C HIS A 14 17.60 -40.96 -5.24
N ARG A 15 17.86 -39.73 -5.60
CA ARG A 15 16.81 -38.75 -5.82
C ARG A 15 16.05 -39.24 -7.05
N GLY A 16 14.80 -39.60 -6.86
CA GLY A 16 13.89 -39.79 -7.97
C GLY A 16 13.95 -38.60 -8.93
N PRO A 17 13.39 -38.69 -10.12
CA PRO A 17 13.44 -37.59 -11.10
C PRO A 17 13.02 -36.28 -10.43
N ILE A 18 13.86 -35.27 -10.57
CA ILE A 18 13.59 -33.92 -10.01
C ILE A 18 12.21 -33.50 -10.53
N PRO A 19 11.28 -33.17 -9.62
CA PRO A 19 9.95 -32.77 -10.05
C PRO A 19 10.07 -31.57 -10.99
N ARG A 20 9.54 -31.68 -12.20
CA ARG A 20 9.53 -30.58 -13.17
C ARG A 20 8.51 -29.55 -12.71
N THR A 21 8.98 -28.36 -12.34
CA THR A 21 8.12 -27.20 -12.12
C THR A 21 7.99 -26.48 -13.45
N SER A 22 6.76 -26.24 -13.89
CA SER A 22 6.47 -25.41 -15.05
C SER A 22 5.88 -24.08 -14.60
N ILE A 23 6.11 -23.04 -15.40
CA ILE A 23 5.59 -21.70 -15.16
C ILE A 23 4.74 -21.32 -16.38
N ALA A 24 3.56 -20.77 -16.14
CA ALA A 24 2.64 -20.35 -17.20
C ALA A 24 1.92 -19.06 -16.82
N PRO A 25 1.61 -18.18 -17.80
CA PRO A 25 0.70 -17.08 -17.58
C PRO A 25 -0.71 -17.59 -17.37
N GLY A 26 -1.45 -16.93 -16.50
CA GLY A 26 -2.84 -17.23 -16.21
C GLY A 26 -3.68 -15.95 -16.07
N ILE A 27 -4.97 -16.08 -16.27
CA ILE A 27 -5.95 -15.00 -16.15
C ILE A 27 -6.89 -15.33 -14.99
N VAL A 28 -7.04 -14.40 -14.04
CA VAL A 28 -7.90 -14.55 -12.88
C VAL A 28 -9.36 -14.62 -13.32
N LYS A 29 -10.09 -15.64 -12.89
CA LYS A 29 -11.52 -15.84 -13.17
C LYS A 29 -12.42 -15.71 -11.95
N ASN A 30 -11.89 -16.03 -10.78
CA ASN A 30 -12.59 -15.84 -9.52
C ASN A 30 -11.59 -15.63 -8.40
N ASN A 31 -11.77 -14.57 -7.63
CA ASN A 31 -10.92 -14.24 -6.47
C ASN A 31 -11.66 -14.38 -5.13
N CYS A 32 -12.87 -14.97 -5.13
CA CYS A 32 -13.66 -15.24 -3.95
C CYS A 32 -13.44 -16.69 -3.50
N ASP A 33 -12.50 -16.91 -2.58
CA ASP A 33 -12.22 -18.22 -1.99
C ASP A 33 -13.13 -18.47 -0.78
N LEU A 34 -14.18 -19.28 -0.99
CA LEU A 34 -15.16 -19.62 0.04
C LEU A 34 -14.57 -20.41 1.20
N ILE A 35 -13.44 -21.10 1.01
CA ILE A 35 -12.78 -21.93 2.01
C ILE A 35 -11.71 -21.15 2.80
N ARG A 36 -11.45 -19.90 2.43
CA ARG A 36 -10.48 -18.99 3.06
C ARG A 36 -9.04 -19.54 3.13
N GLN A 37 -8.60 -20.22 2.07
CA GLN A 37 -7.24 -20.76 1.96
C GLN A 37 -6.28 -19.83 1.20
N GLY A 38 -6.72 -18.64 0.81
CA GLY A 38 -5.95 -17.70 -0.01
C GLY A 38 -5.75 -18.22 -1.45
N LYS A 39 -6.78 -18.86 -2.02
CA LYS A 39 -6.76 -19.36 -3.39
C LYS A 39 -7.51 -18.42 -4.33
N VAL A 40 -7.12 -18.47 -5.59
CA VAL A 40 -7.73 -17.73 -6.69
C VAL A 40 -7.92 -18.69 -7.86
N LEU A 41 -9.08 -18.65 -8.50
CA LEU A 41 -9.34 -19.43 -9.70
C LEU A 41 -8.68 -18.74 -10.91
N VAL A 42 -7.79 -19.45 -11.57
CA VAL A 42 -7.03 -18.94 -12.70
C VAL A 42 -7.23 -19.86 -13.91
N ARG A 43 -7.56 -19.27 -15.07
CA ARG A 43 -7.51 -19.94 -16.34
C ARG A 43 -6.10 -19.86 -16.91
N ILE A 44 -5.51 -21.01 -17.24
CA ILE A 44 -4.21 -21.11 -17.92
C ILE A 44 -4.47 -21.39 -19.40
N PRO A 45 -4.31 -20.39 -20.30
CA PRO A 45 -4.66 -20.55 -21.72
C PRO A 45 -3.86 -21.67 -22.41
N THR A 46 -2.59 -21.86 -22.05
CA THR A 46 -1.73 -22.87 -22.65
C THR A 46 -2.13 -24.31 -22.32
N LEU A 47 -2.88 -24.52 -21.24
CA LEU A 47 -3.37 -25.81 -20.80
C LEU A 47 -4.87 -26.00 -21.07
N ASP A 48 -5.55 -24.89 -21.44
CA ASP A 48 -7.02 -24.79 -21.55
C ASP A 48 -7.75 -25.30 -20.29
N GLN A 49 -7.20 -24.96 -19.11
CA GLN A 49 -7.73 -25.41 -17.83
C GLN A 49 -7.93 -24.24 -16.87
N GLU A 50 -8.89 -24.41 -15.97
CA GLU A 50 -9.10 -23.52 -14.81
C GLU A 50 -8.70 -24.26 -13.53
N ILE A 51 -7.88 -23.63 -12.72
CA ILE A 51 -7.31 -24.22 -11.51
C ILE A 51 -7.36 -23.23 -10.33
N TRP A 52 -7.58 -23.75 -9.13
CA TRP A 52 -7.46 -22.98 -7.91
C TRP A 52 -6.01 -22.92 -7.45
N ALA A 53 -5.35 -21.79 -7.69
CA ALA A 53 -3.96 -21.55 -7.32
C ALA A 53 -3.87 -20.78 -6.00
N ARG A 54 -2.89 -21.12 -5.16
CA ARG A 54 -2.62 -20.44 -3.88
C ARG A 54 -1.87 -19.14 -4.14
N LEU A 55 -2.25 -18.08 -3.43
CA LEU A 55 -1.49 -16.82 -3.42
C LEU A 55 -0.20 -17.02 -2.61
N THR A 56 0.93 -16.57 -3.16
CA THR A 56 2.17 -16.39 -2.40
C THR A 56 2.27 -14.95 -1.92
N ALA A 57 2.94 -14.73 -0.80
CA ALA A 57 3.16 -13.41 -0.24
C ALA A 57 4.56 -13.33 0.38
N THR A 58 5.10 -12.11 0.54
CA THR A 58 6.38 -11.87 1.22
C THR A 58 6.35 -12.23 2.71
N GLY A 59 5.16 -12.34 3.28
CA GLY A 59 4.94 -12.83 4.64
C GLY A 59 3.51 -13.34 4.76
N ALA A 60 3.32 -14.54 5.29
CA ALA A 60 2.03 -15.15 5.53
C ALA A 60 2.06 -15.92 6.86
N GLY A 61 1.15 -15.58 7.77
CA GLY A 61 1.00 -16.22 9.07
C GLY A 61 -0.46 -16.23 9.49
N ASN A 62 -0.75 -16.81 10.67
CA ASN A 62 -2.10 -16.84 11.20
C ASN A 62 -2.57 -15.42 11.57
N GLY A 63 -3.44 -14.85 10.73
CA GLY A 63 -3.96 -13.48 10.90
C GLY A 63 -2.95 -12.37 10.63
N THR A 64 -1.76 -12.68 10.08
CA THR A 64 -0.70 -11.71 9.79
C THR A 64 -0.09 -11.94 8.41
N GLY A 65 0.42 -10.88 7.78
CA GLY A 65 1.12 -10.97 6.50
C GLY A 65 0.75 -9.86 5.53
N HIS A 66 1.30 -9.95 4.33
CA HIS A 66 0.98 -9.05 3.21
C HIS A 66 -0.03 -9.75 2.30
N PHE A 67 -1.28 -9.32 2.34
CA PHE A 67 -2.36 -9.92 1.57
C PHE A 67 -2.82 -8.97 0.46
N HIS A 68 -2.62 -9.37 -0.79
CA HIS A 68 -3.07 -8.66 -1.97
C HIS A 68 -3.68 -9.67 -2.94
N THR A 69 -5.00 -9.62 -3.08
CA THR A 69 -5.74 -10.49 -4.00
C THR A 69 -5.81 -9.81 -5.37
N PRO A 70 -5.40 -10.47 -6.46
CA PRO A 70 -5.55 -9.92 -7.80
C PRO A 70 -7.05 -9.78 -8.16
N ASN A 71 -7.36 -8.81 -9.02
CA ASN A 71 -8.71 -8.62 -9.52
C ASN A 71 -9.07 -9.66 -10.58
N ILE A 72 -10.37 -9.79 -10.84
CA ILE A 72 -10.84 -10.59 -11.99
C ILE A 72 -10.28 -9.97 -13.27
N ASP A 73 -9.85 -10.82 -14.19
CA ASP A 73 -9.18 -10.53 -15.46
C ASP A 73 -7.75 -9.97 -15.34
N ASP A 74 -7.20 -9.85 -14.12
CA ASP A 74 -5.75 -9.62 -13.95
C ASP A 74 -4.95 -10.80 -14.51
N GLU A 75 -3.78 -10.47 -15.09
CA GLU A 75 -2.81 -11.45 -15.56
C GLU A 75 -1.82 -11.80 -14.45
N VAL A 76 -1.62 -13.09 -14.22
CA VAL A 76 -0.78 -13.61 -13.13
C VAL A 76 0.19 -14.66 -13.64
N LEU A 77 1.36 -14.76 -13.00
CA LEU A 77 2.32 -15.81 -13.24
C LEU A 77 2.07 -16.97 -12.28
N VAL A 78 1.80 -18.16 -12.84
CA VAL A 78 1.47 -19.37 -12.09
C VAL A 78 2.58 -20.39 -12.19
N ALA A 79 3.06 -20.89 -11.04
CA ALA A 79 3.94 -22.04 -10.94
C ALA A 79 3.12 -23.30 -10.70
N LEU A 80 3.36 -24.34 -11.50
CA LEU A 80 2.78 -25.67 -11.37
C LEU A 80 3.86 -26.62 -10.86
N VAL A 81 3.65 -27.21 -9.70
CA VAL A 81 4.57 -28.20 -9.13
C VAL A 81 4.26 -29.56 -9.76
N HIS A 82 5.30 -30.26 -10.21
CA HIS A 82 5.18 -31.53 -10.95
C HIS A 82 4.37 -31.43 -12.26
N SER A 83 4.13 -30.22 -12.77
CA SER A 83 3.17 -29.98 -13.86
C SER A 83 1.73 -30.44 -13.52
N ASP A 84 1.44 -30.55 -12.22
CA ASP A 84 0.12 -30.94 -11.71
C ASP A 84 -0.71 -29.69 -11.44
N PRO A 85 -1.90 -29.55 -12.06
CA PRO A 85 -2.81 -28.43 -11.81
C PRO A 85 -3.34 -28.40 -10.37
N VAL A 86 -3.22 -29.45 -9.59
CA VAL A 86 -3.66 -29.48 -8.18
C VAL A 86 -2.74 -28.65 -7.29
N ASP A 87 -1.43 -28.59 -7.59
CA ASP A 87 -0.42 -27.85 -6.84
C ASP A 87 0.04 -26.61 -7.60
N ALA A 88 -0.81 -25.61 -7.66
CA ALA A 88 -0.55 -24.36 -8.36
C ALA A 88 -0.38 -23.18 -7.37
N TYR A 89 0.59 -22.30 -7.69
CA TYR A 89 0.94 -21.14 -6.88
C TYR A 89 1.04 -19.89 -7.75
N ILE A 90 0.37 -18.81 -7.37
CA ILE A 90 0.54 -17.50 -8.01
C ILE A 90 1.80 -16.85 -7.44
N ILE A 91 2.79 -16.62 -8.28
CA ILE A 91 4.06 -15.98 -7.90
C ILE A 91 3.92 -14.46 -7.85
N GLY A 92 3.12 -13.88 -8.77
CA GLY A 92 2.89 -12.45 -8.84
C GLY A 92 1.96 -12.05 -9.97
N GLY A 93 1.58 -10.77 -10.00
CA GLY A 93 0.86 -10.15 -11.11
C GLY A 93 1.81 -9.78 -12.26
N MET A 94 1.26 -9.67 -13.47
CA MET A 94 1.99 -9.24 -14.66
C MET A 94 1.28 -8.06 -15.31
N TRP A 95 2.08 -7.12 -15.82
CA TRP A 95 1.59 -6.03 -16.63
C TRP A 95 1.55 -6.45 -18.09
N SER A 96 0.61 -5.92 -18.84
CA SER A 96 0.44 -6.18 -20.26
C SER A 96 0.01 -4.92 -21.00
N THR A 97 -0.12 -4.99 -22.31
CA THR A 97 -0.67 -3.88 -23.11
C THR A 97 -2.14 -3.55 -22.80
N LYS A 98 -2.84 -4.46 -22.13
CA LYS A 98 -4.24 -4.26 -21.68
C LYS A 98 -4.34 -3.85 -20.21
N VAL A 99 -3.36 -4.26 -19.40
CA VAL A 99 -3.28 -3.98 -17.97
C VAL A 99 -1.98 -3.21 -17.75
N GLU A 100 -2.07 -1.90 -17.86
CA GLU A 100 -0.91 -1.02 -17.75
C GLU A 100 -0.47 -0.82 -16.29
N PRO A 101 0.83 -0.66 -16.02
CA PRO A 101 1.31 -0.31 -14.69
C PRO A 101 0.80 1.09 -14.29
N PRO A 102 0.63 1.37 -12.98
CA PRO A 102 0.15 2.68 -12.51
C PRO A 102 1.05 3.85 -12.91
N VAL A 103 2.30 3.58 -13.21
CA VAL A 103 3.27 4.54 -13.80
C VAL A 103 4.13 3.81 -14.80
N SER A 104 4.22 4.35 -15.99
CA SER A 104 5.12 3.88 -17.04
C SER A 104 6.05 5.04 -17.42
N PRO A 105 7.34 4.99 -17.02
CA PRO A 105 8.30 6.02 -17.44
C PRO A 105 8.50 5.95 -18.96
N GLY A 106 8.57 7.10 -19.60
CA GLY A 106 8.93 7.20 -21.01
C GLY A 106 10.37 6.76 -21.27
N PRO A 107 10.75 6.59 -22.55
CA PRO A 107 12.10 6.09 -22.93
C PRO A 107 13.26 6.96 -22.43
N THR A 108 13.01 8.24 -22.17
CA THR A 108 14.01 9.21 -21.69
C THR A 108 13.85 9.56 -20.21
N ASP A 109 12.84 9.03 -19.54
CA ASP A 109 12.55 9.37 -18.15
C ASP A 109 13.42 8.55 -17.21
N VAL A 110 13.85 9.18 -16.11
CA VAL A 110 14.47 8.46 -15.02
C VAL A 110 13.34 7.78 -14.19
N PRO A 111 13.38 6.47 -13.95
CA PRO A 111 12.39 5.78 -13.14
C PRO A 111 12.50 6.20 -11.66
N SER A 112 11.90 7.34 -11.34
CA SER A 112 11.99 7.95 -9.99
C SER A 112 10.83 7.60 -9.10
N LYS A 113 9.74 7.05 -9.66
CA LYS A 113 8.52 6.77 -8.92
C LYS A 113 8.37 5.29 -8.60
N ARG A 114 7.94 5.00 -7.37
CA ARG A 114 7.52 3.68 -6.90
C ARG A 114 6.16 3.82 -6.26
N ILE A 115 5.22 2.94 -6.62
CA ILE A 115 3.82 3.06 -6.22
C ILE A 115 3.31 1.72 -5.69
N ILE A 116 2.65 1.76 -4.53
CA ILE A 116 1.77 0.71 -4.05
C ILE A 116 0.36 1.24 -4.22
N ARG A 117 -0.45 0.60 -5.07
CA ARG A 117 -1.81 1.04 -5.36
C ARG A 117 -2.79 -0.10 -5.19
N THR A 118 -3.93 0.20 -4.58
CA THR A 118 -5.08 -0.69 -4.46
C THR A 118 -6.28 -0.06 -5.17
N GLY A 119 -7.23 -0.86 -5.60
CA GLY A 119 -8.46 -0.37 -6.21
C GLY A 119 -9.13 -1.44 -7.06
N LEU A 120 -10.44 -1.35 -7.18
CA LEU A 120 -11.23 -2.22 -8.07
C LEU A 120 -11.21 -1.72 -9.52
N THR A 121 -10.88 -0.45 -9.72
CA THR A 121 -10.76 0.19 -11.03
C THR A 121 -9.57 1.14 -11.06
N ALA A 122 -9.16 1.57 -12.25
CA ALA A 122 -8.08 2.53 -12.43
C ALA A 122 -8.38 3.92 -11.82
N GLN A 123 -9.65 4.28 -11.66
CA GLN A 123 -10.10 5.60 -11.18
C GLN A 123 -10.29 5.65 -9.67
N VAL A 124 -10.59 4.51 -9.03
CA VAL A 124 -10.93 4.44 -7.60
C VAL A 124 -9.93 3.57 -6.88
N GLY A 125 -9.27 4.11 -5.88
CA GLY A 125 -8.30 3.34 -5.12
C GLY A 125 -7.52 4.19 -4.14
N HIS A 126 -6.62 3.53 -3.46
CA HIS A 126 -5.72 4.14 -2.49
C HIS A 126 -4.28 3.89 -2.94
N GLN A 127 -3.39 4.85 -2.72
CA GLN A 127 -1.99 4.67 -3.12
C GLN A 127 -1.00 5.25 -2.14
N ILE A 128 0.19 4.66 -2.13
CA ILE A 128 1.39 5.22 -1.54
C ILE A 128 2.38 5.41 -2.68
N GLU A 129 2.78 6.65 -2.93
CA GLU A 129 3.74 7.02 -3.97
C GLU A 129 5.03 7.51 -3.31
N PHE A 130 6.16 7.00 -3.76
CA PHE A 130 7.50 7.50 -3.48
C PHE A 130 8.03 8.15 -4.77
N ASP A 131 8.44 9.41 -4.70
CA ASP A 131 9.05 10.14 -5.81
C ASP A 131 10.44 10.61 -5.41
N ASP A 132 11.47 9.89 -5.88
CA ASP A 132 12.86 10.14 -5.50
C ASP A 132 13.39 11.46 -6.07
N LEU A 133 12.89 11.90 -7.24
CA LEU A 133 13.28 13.20 -7.82
C LEU A 133 12.69 14.36 -7.04
N LYS A 134 11.43 14.26 -6.63
CA LYS A 134 10.79 15.29 -5.80
C LYS A 134 11.12 15.14 -4.32
N GLN A 135 11.80 14.06 -3.94
CA GLN A 135 12.07 13.70 -2.54
C GLN A 135 10.78 13.71 -1.71
N SER A 136 9.72 13.10 -2.24
CA SER A 136 8.42 13.15 -1.61
C SER A 136 7.79 11.77 -1.44
N ILE A 137 7.00 11.66 -0.36
CA ILE A 137 6.11 10.53 -0.12
C ILE A 137 4.70 11.08 -0.09
N THR A 138 3.81 10.48 -0.87
CA THR A 138 2.39 10.88 -0.92
C THR A 138 1.51 9.67 -0.64
N ILE A 139 0.60 9.80 0.32
CA ILE A 139 -0.45 8.83 0.61
C ILE A 139 -1.76 9.45 0.17
N THR A 140 -2.47 8.80 -0.75
CA THR A 140 -3.72 9.29 -1.29
C THR A 140 -4.81 8.25 -1.09
N SER A 141 -5.95 8.70 -0.57
CA SER A 141 -7.21 7.96 -0.53
C SER A 141 -8.18 8.66 -1.47
N SER A 142 -8.59 7.99 -2.54
CA SER A 142 -9.40 8.60 -3.61
C SER A 142 -10.75 7.90 -3.77
N PRO A 143 -11.67 7.97 -2.79
CA PRO A 143 -13.07 7.68 -3.06
C PRO A 143 -13.64 8.78 -3.95
N PRO A 144 -14.59 8.48 -4.85
CA PRO A 144 -15.15 9.48 -5.76
C PRO A 144 -15.69 10.72 -5.02
N GLY A 145 -15.13 11.90 -5.35
CA GLY A 145 -15.53 13.19 -4.75
C GLY A 145 -15.02 13.45 -3.33
N PHE A 146 -14.16 12.62 -2.79
CA PHE A 146 -13.63 12.73 -1.42
C PHE A 146 -12.15 12.37 -1.32
N GLU A 147 -11.32 12.88 -2.22
CA GLU A 147 -9.88 12.61 -2.12
C GLU A 147 -9.30 13.21 -0.83
N GLN A 148 -8.47 12.42 -0.16
CA GLN A 148 -7.68 12.85 0.99
C GLN A 148 -6.22 12.53 0.72
N LYS A 149 -5.34 13.45 1.07
CA LYS A 149 -3.92 13.36 0.78
C LYS A 149 -3.07 13.70 2.00
N ILE A 150 -2.06 12.88 2.26
CA ILE A 150 -0.94 13.19 3.15
C ILE A 150 0.30 13.27 2.27
N LYS A 151 1.02 14.38 2.33
CA LYS A 151 2.24 14.57 1.57
C LYS A 151 3.38 14.98 2.49
N MET A 152 4.51 14.35 2.34
CA MET A 152 5.78 14.70 2.96
C MET A 152 6.78 15.04 1.85
N ASP A 153 7.40 16.21 1.94
CA ASP A 153 8.45 16.66 1.02
C ASP A 153 9.46 17.56 1.76
N PRO A 154 10.54 18.04 1.13
CA PRO A 154 11.52 18.89 1.80
C PRO A 154 10.95 20.20 2.40
N LYS A 155 9.79 20.66 1.91
CA LYS A 155 9.13 21.85 2.44
C LYS A 155 8.37 21.58 3.74
N GLY A 156 7.95 20.32 3.98
CA GLY A 156 7.24 19.94 5.19
C GLY A 156 6.26 18.80 4.99
N ILE A 157 5.24 18.76 5.83
CA ILE A 157 4.16 17.77 5.81
C ILE A 157 2.83 18.51 5.62
N SER A 158 2.00 18.04 4.71
CA SER A 158 0.61 18.49 4.56
C SER A 158 -0.38 17.34 4.64
N LEU A 159 -1.52 17.59 5.23
CA LEU A 159 -2.71 16.76 5.21
C LEU A 159 -3.85 17.62 4.69
N GLU A 160 -4.49 17.21 3.60
CA GLU A 160 -5.50 18.02 2.93
C GLU A 160 -6.59 17.16 2.30
N ASN A 161 -7.81 17.72 2.20
CA ASN A 161 -8.89 17.17 1.41
C ASN A 161 -8.78 17.63 -0.05
N GLU A 162 -9.54 17.02 -0.96
CA GLU A 162 -9.53 17.28 -2.41
C GLU A 162 -9.70 18.78 -2.75
N ALA A 163 -10.62 19.46 -2.06
CA ALA A 163 -10.92 20.87 -2.29
C ALA A 163 -9.90 21.83 -1.64
N GLY A 164 -8.96 21.34 -0.82
CA GLY A 164 -8.03 22.17 -0.05
C GLY A 164 -8.68 23.03 1.04
N THR A 165 -9.95 22.77 1.36
CA THR A 165 -10.74 23.56 2.32
C THR A 165 -10.52 23.15 3.78
N VAL A 166 -9.95 21.97 4.00
CA VAL A 166 -9.48 21.48 5.29
C VAL A 166 -8.03 21.07 5.13
N LYS A 167 -7.14 21.68 5.91
CA LYS A 167 -5.71 21.48 5.76
C LYS A 167 -4.96 21.58 7.08
N ILE A 168 -3.98 20.71 7.28
CA ILE A 168 -2.97 20.80 8.32
C ILE A 168 -1.61 20.83 7.64
N THR A 169 -0.81 21.85 7.93
CA THR A 169 0.53 22.01 7.34
C THR A 169 1.57 22.19 8.42
N MET A 170 2.66 21.42 8.30
CA MET A 170 3.89 21.60 9.08
C MET A 170 4.96 22.11 8.11
N SER A 171 5.36 23.37 8.20
CA SER A 171 6.34 23.97 7.30
C SER A 171 7.74 23.93 7.90
N ASN A 172 8.68 23.27 7.22
CA ASN A 172 10.10 23.28 7.60
C ASN A 172 10.74 24.63 7.32
N ILE A 173 10.26 25.36 6.31
CA ILE A 173 10.82 26.66 5.90
C ILE A 173 10.36 27.75 6.88
N ALA A 174 9.06 27.86 7.14
CA ALA A 174 8.49 28.86 8.04
C ALA A 174 8.58 28.44 9.52
N GLN A 175 8.91 27.19 9.81
CA GLN A 175 8.92 26.61 11.17
C GLN A 175 7.56 26.78 11.87
N THR A 176 6.47 26.57 11.15
CA THR A 176 5.09 26.78 11.64
C THR A 176 4.26 25.51 11.47
N ILE A 177 3.25 25.40 12.32
CA ILE A 177 2.12 24.47 12.14
C ILE A 177 0.88 25.32 11.92
N THR A 178 0.18 25.06 10.83
CA THR A 178 -1.06 25.76 10.46
C THR A 178 -2.20 24.76 10.33
N ILE A 179 -3.35 25.08 10.89
CA ILE A 179 -4.59 24.32 10.79
C ILE A 179 -5.63 25.24 10.19
N GLU A 180 -6.18 24.88 9.04
CA GLU A 180 -7.13 25.67 8.28
C GLU A 180 -8.40 24.85 8.00
N ALA A 181 -9.57 25.45 8.18
CA ALA A 181 -10.84 24.85 7.82
C ALA A 181 -11.84 25.95 7.40
N LEU A 182 -12.60 25.67 6.33
CA LEU A 182 -13.56 26.64 5.78
C LEU A 182 -14.69 26.97 6.75
N THR A 183 -15.19 25.99 7.51
CA THR A 183 -16.40 26.13 8.32
C THR A 183 -16.13 26.16 9.81
N GLY A 184 -15.12 25.46 10.31
CA GLY A 184 -14.83 25.45 11.74
C GLY A 184 -13.72 24.49 12.14
N ILE A 185 -13.09 24.82 13.27
CA ILE A 185 -12.11 23.96 13.94
C ILE A 185 -12.60 23.76 15.36
N GLU A 186 -12.76 22.51 15.78
CA GLU A 186 -13.22 22.15 17.11
C GLU A 186 -12.13 21.36 17.84
N LEU A 187 -11.72 21.84 19.02
CA LEU A 187 -10.75 21.18 19.89
C LEU A 187 -11.46 20.78 21.18
N LYS A 188 -11.57 19.48 21.44
CA LYS A 188 -12.22 18.92 22.64
C LYS A 188 -11.24 18.06 23.42
N SER A 189 -11.34 18.09 24.73
CA SER A 189 -10.62 17.19 25.63
C SER A 189 -11.47 16.90 26.84
N ASP A 190 -11.61 15.63 27.23
CA ASP A 190 -12.29 15.21 28.44
C ASP A 190 -11.47 15.50 29.72
N GLY A 191 -10.16 15.72 29.57
CA GLY A 191 -9.26 16.09 30.65
C GLY A 191 -8.98 17.60 30.67
N PHE A 192 -7.89 18.01 30.11
CA PHE A 192 -7.52 19.42 30.02
C PHE A 192 -6.98 19.77 28.63
N LEU A 193 -7.17 21.02 28.23
CA LEU A 193 -6.54 21.63 27.05
C LEU A 193 -5.61 22.72 27.52
N LYS A 194 -4.30 22.61 27.21
CA LYS A 194 -3.31 23.62 27.57
C LYS A 194 -2.77 24.27 26.29
N LEU A 195 -2.92 25.57 26.19
CA LEU A 195 -2.27 26.40 25.18
C LEU A 195 -1.17 27.19 25.86
N GLY A 196 0.06 27.09 25.38
CA GLY A 196 1.21 27.75 25.97
C GLY A 196 2.13 28.32 24.89
N GLY A 197 2.57 29.56 25.08
CA GLY A 197 3.51 30.27 24.21
C GLY A 197 4.02 31.51 24.89
N LYS A 198 5.03 32.18 24.32
CA LYS A 198 5.45 33.50 24.80
C LYS A 198 4.34 34.53 24.63
N VAL A 199 3.55 34.40 23.55
CA VAL A 199 2.39 35.23 23.25
C VAL A 199 1.30 34.31 22.70
N ILE A 200 0.05 34.54 23.07
CA ILE A 200 -1.14 33.87 22.55
C ILE A 200 -2.09 34.96 22.03
N PHE A 201 -2.44 34.90 20.75
CA PHE A 201 -3.45 35.74 20.15
C PHE A 201 -4.74 34.93 20.00
N LEU A 202 -5.86 35.51 20.42
CA LEU A 202 -7.20 35.01 20.19
C LEU A 202 -7.98 36.13 19.49
N GLU A 203 -8.20 35.98 18.20
CA GLU A 203 -8.93 36.97 17.38
C GLU A 203 -10.22 36.37 16.85
N ALA A 204 -11.27 37.15 16.83
CA ALA A 204 -12.53 36.79 16.22
C ALA A 204 -13.16 38.04 15.60
N ASP A 205 -13.58 37.97 14.34
CA ASP A 205 -14.20 39.09 13.62
C ASP A 205 -15.53 39.53 14.25
N THR A 206 -16.25 38.59 14.88
CA THR A 206 -17.57 38.86 15.41
C THR A 206 -17.65 38.73 16.93
N MET A 207 -17.23 37.57 17.48
CA MET A 207 -17.38 37.32 18.91
C MET A 207 -16.37 36.26 19.41
N CYS A 208 -15.69 36.56 20.51
CA CYS A 208 -14.89 35.60 21.27
C CYS A 208 -15.59 35.36 22.61
N VAL A 209 -16.00 34.11 22.89
CA VAL A 209 -16.65 33.72 24.15
C VAL A 209 -15.72 32.86 24.95
N ILE A 210 -15.42 33.27 26.19
CA ILE A 210 -14.67 32.50 27.15
C ILE A 210 -15.57 32.21 28.34
N SER A 211 -15.87 30.95 28.60
CA SER A 211 -16.71 30.56 29.74
C SER A 211 -16.06 29.46 30.57
N GLY A 212 -16.23 29.54 31.87
CA GLY A 212 -15.66 28.53 32.79
C GLY A 212 -16.06 28.88 34.24
N LYS A 213 -15.83 27.90 35.14
CA LYS A 213 -16.08 28.08 36.57
C LYS A 213 -14.86 27.58 37.38
N PRO A 214 -13.92 28.48 37.79
CA PRO A 214 -13.78 29.92 37.49
C PRO A 214 -13.04 30.19 36.18
N VAL A 215 -13.20 31.44 35.64
CA VAL A 215 -12.27 32.04 34.67
C VAL A 215 -11.28 32.88 35.45
N LYS A 216 -9.97 32.62 35.34
CA LYS A 216 -8.93 33.44 35.98
C LYS A 216 -8.13 34.15 34.88
N ILE A 217 -8.05 35.45 34.95
CA ILE A 217 -7.25 36.33 34.10
C ILE A 217 -6.27 37.04 35.01
N ASN A 218 -4.97 36.86 34.77
CA ASN A 218 -3.92 37.49 35.57
C ASN A 218 -3.42 38.75 34.85
#